data_5456dc64358f419dffb10dce9e017aae
#
_entry.id   5456dc64358f419dffb10dce9e017aae
#
_cell.length_a   1.000
_cell.length_b   1.000
_cell.length_c   1.000
_cell.angle_alpha   90.00
_cell.angle_beta   90.00
_cell.angle_gamma   90.00
#
_symmetry.space_group_name_H-M   'P 1'
#
loop_
_entity.id
_entity.type
_entity.pdbx_description
1 polymer ?
#
loop_
_entity_poly.entity_id
_entity_poly.type
_entity_poly.pdbx_seq_one_letter_code
_entity_poly.pdbx_strand_id
1 'polypeptide(L)'
;EFGEQFHLSEKYISRYFKEHFHITLSQYVAYLRLEYAKQLLQDTDISVTEAAMRSGYQNISYFIRSFKKTYGVSPLKYRKKQVDCMQ
;
A
#
# COMPACT_ATOMS: atom_id res chain seq x y z
N GLU A 1 25.67 -2.69 -10.29
CA GLU A 1 24.40 -3.18 -10.74
C GLU A 1 23.45 -3.41 -9.57
N PHE A 2 22.19 -3.08 -9.73
CA PHE A 2 21.28 -3.08 -8.61
C PHE A 2 21.11 -4.44 -7.95
N GLY A 3 21.08 -5.49 -8.76
CA GLY A 3 20.94 -6.83 -8.23
C GLY A 3 22.03 -7.22 -7.26
N GLU A 4 23.20 -6.71 -7.45
CA GLU A 4 24.30 -7.04 -6.56
C GLU A 4 24.15 -6.38 -5.20
N GLN A 5 23.38 -5.33 -5.13
CA GLN A 5 23.17 -4.64 -3.88
C GLN A 5 22.25 -5.42 -2.96
N PHE A 6 21.62 -6.45 -3.45
CA PHE A 6 20.82 -7.31 -2.59
C PHE A 6 21.66 -8.03 -1.57
N HIS A 7 22.96 -8.07 -1.79
CA HIS A 7 23.86 -8.66 -0.81
C HIS A 7 24.02 -7.76 0.41
N LEU A 8 23.64 -6.51 0.28
CA LEU A 8 23.62 -5.63 1.44
C LEU A 8 22.53 -6.11 2.38
N SER A 9 22.81 -6.03 3.66
CA SER A 9 21.86 -6.51 4.65
C SER A 9 20.59 -5.65 4.63
N GLU A 10 19.48 -6.29 5.00
CA GLU A 10 18.24 -5.55 5.15
C GLU A 10 18.37 -4.43 6.17
N LYS A 11 19.20 -4.66 7.17
CA LYS A 11 19.41 -3.64 8.20
C LYS A 11 19.99 -2.38 7.60
N TYR A 12 20.94 -2.54 6.69
CA TYR A 12 21.57 -1.40 6.07
C TYR A 12 20.56 -0.60 5.25
N ILE A 13 19.77 -1.30 4.46
CA ILE A 13 18.77 -0.66 3.61
C ILE A 13 17.71 0.03 4.46
N SER A 14 17.27 -0.64 5.53
CA SER A 14 16.27 -0.06 6.41
C SER A 14 16.78 1.21 7.08
N ARG A 15 18.03 1.18 7.50
CA ARG A 15 18.62 2.36 8.12
C ARG A 15 18.70 3.50 7.13
N TYR A 16 19.11 3.18 5.90
CA TYR A 16 19.19 4.18 4.85
C TYR A 16 17.86 4.87 4.62
N PHE A 17 16.79 4.09 4.53
CA PHE A 17 15.47 4.65 4.33
C PHE A 17 15.08 5.55 5.51
N LYS A 18 15.33 5.10 6.71
CA LYS A 18 14.94 5.88 7.88
C LYS A 18 15.68 7.19 7.95
N GLU A 19 16.98 7.17 7.62
CA GLU A 19 17.79 8.37 7.70
C GLU A 19 17.46 9.37 6.60
N HIS A 20 17.11 8.88 5.42
CA HIS A 20 16.88 9.76 4.29
C HIS A 20 15.42 10.13 4.10
N PHE A 21 14.52 9.25 4.47
CA PHE A 21 13.10 9.48 4.25
C PHE A 21 12.30 9.56 5.52
N HIS A 22 12.95 9.31 6.66
CA HIS A 22 12.30 9.39 7.96
C HIS A 22 11.20 8.35 8.16
N ILE A 23 11.25 7.28 7.39
CA ILE A 23 10.35 6.14 7.54
C ILE A 23 11.17 4.87 7.39
N THR A 24 10.65 3.78 7.96
CA THR A 24 11.33 2.49 7.81
C THR A 24 11.04 1.90 6.44
N LEU A 25 11.87 0.95 6.06
CA LEU A 25 11.62 0.23 4.81
C LEU A 25 10.27 -0.48 4.84
N SER A 26 9.91 -1.06 5.99
CA SER A 26 8.63 -1.73 6.13
C SER A 26 7.48 -0.77 5.91
N GLN A 27 7.58 0.43 6.45
CA GLN A 27 6.55 1.42 6.26
C GLN A 27 6.44 1.85 4.80
N TYR A 28 7.57 1.95 4.15
CA TYR A 28 7.57 2.32 2.73
C TYR A 28 6.91 1.24 1.88
N VAL A 29 7.25 -0.03 2.15
CA VAL A 29 6.65 -1.14 1.41
C VAL A 29 5.15 -1.19 1.66
N ALA A 30 4.73 -0.98 2.92
CA ALA A 30 3.31 -0.97 3.23
C ALA A 30 2.60 0.15 2.49
N TYR A 31 3.22 1.30 2.41
CA TYR A 31 2.66 2.42 1.67
C TYR A 31 2.48 2.07 0.19
N LEU A 32 3.49 1.44 -0.41
CA LEU A 32 3.40 1.05 -1.82
C LEU A 32 2.29 0.05 -2.06
N ARG A 33 2.10 -0.88 -1.11
CA ARG A 33 1.03 -1.85 -1.24
C ARG A 33 -0.33 -1.18 -1.19
N LEU A 34 -0.49 -0.21 -0.30
CA LEU A 34 -1.74 0.53 -0.21
C LEU A 34 -1.98 1.34 -1.46
N GLU A 35 -0.94 1.95 -2.01
CA GLU A 35 -1.07 2.71 -3.25
C GLU A 35 -1.49 1.82 -4.40
N TYR A 36 -0.93 0.62 -4.46
CA TYR A 36 -1.31 -0.32 -5.51
C TYR A 36 -2.76 -0.73 -5.38
N ALA A 37 -3.19 -1.03 -4.14
CA ALA A 37 -4.59 -1.37 -3.90
C ALA A 37 -5.52 -0.22 -4.25
N LYS A 38 -5.12 0.99 -3.89
CA LYS A 38 -5.91 2.17 -4.22
C LYS A 38 -6.09 2.29 -5.73
N GLN A 39 -5.01 2.07 -6.46
CA GLN A 39 -5.06 2.11 -7.92
C GLN A 39 -6.04 1.08 -8.46
N LEU A 40 -5.99 -0.14 -7.92
CA LEU A 40 -6.91 -1.19 -8.35
C LEU A 40 -8.36 -0.83 -8.07
N LEU A 41 -8.61 -0.24 -6.91
CA LEU A 41 -9.97 0.17 -6.55
C LEU A 41 -10.47 1.27 -7.48
N GLN A 42 -9.56 2.09 -7.93
CA GLN A 42 -9.89 3.24 -8.77
C GLN A 42 -10.09 2.84 -10.23
N ASP A 43 -9.25 1.96 -10.73
CA ASP A 43 -9.19 1.66 -12.15
C ASP A 43 -9.90 0.38 -12.57
N THR A 44 -10.32 -0.45 -11.61
CA THR A 44 -10.96 -1.72 -11.94
C THR A 44 -12.20 -1.92 -11.10
N ASP A 45 -12.94 -2.98 -11.43
CA ASP A 45 -14.16 -3.33 -10.71
C ASP A 45 -13.96 -4.46 -9.72
N ILE A 46 -12.72 -4.88 -9.49
CA ILE A 46 -12.50 -6.01 -8.58
C ILE A 46 -12.92 -5.63 -7.17
N SER A 47 -13.23 -6.65 -6.38
CA SER A 47 -13.68 -6.42 -5.02
C SER A 47 -12.57 -5.86 -4.15
N VAL A 48 -12.95 -5.29 -3.01
CA VAL A 48 -12.00 -4.82 -2.03
C VAL A 48 -11.09 -5.97 -1.59
N THR A 49 -11.68 -7.14 -1.37
CA THR A 49 -10.91 -8.31 -0.99
C THR A 49 -9.87 -8.67 -2.05
N GLU A 50 -10.29 -8.67 -3.30
CA GLU A 50 -9.37 -8.99 -4.38
C GLU A 50 -8.25 -7.96 -4.47
N ALA A 51 -8.58 -6.70 -4.34
CA ALA A 51 -7.58 -5.64 -4.39
C ALA A 51 -6.55 -5.82 -3.27
N ALA A 52 -7.02 -6.16 -2.08
CA ALA A 52 -6.13 -6.37 -0.95
C ALA A 52 -5.19 -7.53 -1.22
N MET A 53 -5.73 -8.63 -1.71
CA MET A 53 -4.91 -9.81 -1.97
C MET A 53 -3.88 -9.58 -3.06
N ARG A 54 -4.27 -8.89 -4.10
CA ARG A 54 -3.33 -8.59 -5.18
C ARG A 54 -2.23 -7.64 -4.73
N SER A 55 -2.51 -6.85 -3.70
CA SER A 55 -1.52 -5.93 -3.14
C SER A 55 -0.59 -6.60 -2.15
N GLY A 56 -0.81 -7.87 -1.83
CA GLY A 56 0.04 -8.59 -0.92
C GLY A 56 -0.48 -8.70 0.49
N TYR A 57 -1.72 -8.32 0.74
CA TYR A 57 -2.31 -8.42 2.06
C TYR A 57 -3.02 -9.75 2.19
N GLN A 58 -2.72 -10.48 3.25
CA GLN A 58 -3.39 -11.75 3.54
C GLN A 58 -4.52 -11.56 4.52
N ASN A 59 -4.46 -10.53 5.34
CA ASN A 59 -5.48 -10.24 6.33
C ASN A 59 -6.28 -9.03 5.86
N ILE A 60 -7.52 -9.27 5.46
CA ILE A 60 -8.35 -8.22 4.90
C ILE A 60 -8.71 -7.17 5.95
N SER A 61 -8.96 -7.59 7.18
CA SER A 61 -9.28 -6.63 8.24
C SER A 61 -8.13 -5.68 8.49
N TYR A 62 -6.92 -6.21 8.48
CA TYR A 62 -5.74 -5.38 8.66
C TYR A 62 -5.58 -4.40 7.49
N PHE A 63 -5.84 -4.89 6.29
CA PHE A 63 -5.79 -4.03 5.10
C PHE A 63 -6.77 -2.86 5.23
N ILE A 64 -8.00 -3.16 5.62
CA ILE A 64 -9.03 -2.14 5.72
C ILE A 64 -8.64 -1.07 6.76
N ARG A 65 -8.13 -1.52 7.90
CA ARG A 65 -7.70 -0.58 8.93
C ARG A 65 -6.54 0.28 8.46
N SER A 66 -5.58 -0.35 7.80
CA SER A 66 -4.41 0.38 7.30
C SER A 66 -4.79 1.40 6.24
N PHE A 67 -5.69 0.99 5.35
CA PHE A 67 -6.16 1.88 4.29
C PHE A 67 -6.86 3.09 4.91
N LYS A 68 -7.76 2.83 5.86
CA LYS A 68 -8.51 3.91 6.48
C LYS A 68 -7.58 4.84 7.27
N LYS A 69 -6.59 4.27 7.94
CA LYS A 69 -5.64 5.09 8.70
C LYS A 69 -4.83 5.98 7.78
N THR A 70 -4.46 5.47 6.63
CA THR A 70 -3.61 6.21 5.70
C THR A 70 -4.38 7.24 4.88
N TYR A 71 -5.58 6.89 4.44
CA TYR A 71 -6.34 7.74 3.51
C TYR A 71 -7.57 8.37 4.12
N GLY A 72 -7.89 8.04 5.35
CA GLY A 72 -9.02 8.66 6.04
C GLY A 72 -10.38 8.07 5.77
N VAL A 73 -10.49 7.16 4.81
CA VAL A 73 -11.75 6.49 4.49
C VAL A 73 -11.49 5.03 4.21
N SER A 74 -12.51 4.19 4.38
CA SER A 74 -12.37 2.77 4.09
C SER A 74 -12.23 2.55 2.59
N PRO A 75 -11.69 1.39 2.18
CA PRO A 75 -11.54 1.12 0.75
C PRO A 75 -12.87 1.14 0.00
N LEU A 76 -13.93 0.62 0.60
CA LEU A 76 -15.22 0.60 -0.03
C LEU A 76 -15.77 2.01 -0.20
N LYS A 77 -15.62 2.81 0.85
CA LYS A 77 -16.08 4.19 0.80
C LYS A 77 -15.27 5.01 -0.19
N TYR A 78 -14.00 4.72 -0.29
CA TYR A 78 -13.14 5.38 -1.25
C TYR A 78 -13.62 5.13 -2.68
N ARG A 79 -13.97 3.88 -2.97
CA ARG A 79 -14.47 3.54 -4.30
C ARG A 79 -15.79 4.24 -4.60
N LYS A 80 -16.69 4.27 -3.63
CA LYS A 80 -17.96 4.95 -3.82
C LYS A 80 -17.77 6.44 -4.05
N LYS A 81 -16.84 7.02 -3.31
CA LYS A 81 -16.57 8.44 -3.43
C LYS A 81 -16.02 8.77 -4.82
N GLN A 82 -15.18 7.88 -5.38
CA GLN A 82 -14.66 8.09 -6.71
C GLN A 82 -15.77 8.07 -7.75
N VAL A 83 -16.68 7.12 -7.62
CA VAL A 83 -17.81 7.04 -8.54
C VAL A 83 -18.66 8.30 -8.44
N ASP A 84 -18.93 8.74 -7.23
CA ASP A 84 -19.74 9.94 -7.02
C ASP A 84 -19.08 11.17 -7.63
N CYS A 85 -17.78 11.27 -7.50
CA CYS A 85 -17.05 12.40 -8.06
C CYS A 85 -17.09 12.44 -9.58
N MET A 86 -17.20 11.27 -10.19
CA MET A 86 -17.23 11.19 -11.64
C MET A 86 -18.59 11.51 -12.22
N GLN A 87 -19.59 11.56 -11.38
CA GLN A 87 -20.92 11.93 -11.83
C GLN A 87 -21.16 13.42 -11.63
#